data_3f03164d6a1dfb5f33be88bd6a7d25c7
#
_entry.id   3f03164d6a1dfb5f33be88bd6a7d25c7
#
_cell.length_a   1.000
_cell.length_b   1.000
_cell.length_c   1.000
_cell.angle_alpha   90.00
_cell.angle_beta   90.00
_cell.angle_gamma   90.00
#
_symmetry.space_group_name_H-M   'P 1'
#
loop_
_entity.id
_entity.type
_entity.pdbx_description
1 polymer ?
#
loop_
_entity_poly.entity_id
_entity_poly.type
_entity_poly.pdbx_seq_one_letter_code
_entity_poly.pdbx_strand_id
1 'polypeptide(L)'
;MKKFFWSIIIFFSCLFFSQRVLAVSYDIESYKGNLQIHSDNTATFVETVTYHFSSGYRGQIITLGTSGKVPLGFDVEGKPTILALRNGQPKTDITAVQEYIAGGYKYKIYNAGNKGDRVTITVTWKLKNMLFVYNDIVELHWIPISDWDKKLNNVEFRITPPATSQQTELYAHTGYFMKPAQVTREGDSYLIRVASIAKNRNLEFHAYWDRSLVTVPENSLAVTKRNRLQEFRQVEKEVATSTKKYQRLVDWDLPLAFVLVGLISLAFYGFFQFAINPRVTFPKHARLYEIPQDLPPMVIASNVYSVDLTELDPT
;
A
#
# COMPACT_ATOMS: atom_id res chain seq x y z
N MET A 1 -7.98 -34.43 38.37
CA MET A 1 -8.65 -33.11 38.33
C MET A 1 -7.77 -31.96 38.84
N LYS A 2 -7.13 -32.03 40.03
CA LYS A 2 -6.27 -30.92 40.54
C LYS A 2 -5.12 -30.52 39.61
N LYS A 3 -4.40 -31.48 38.97
CA LYS A 3 -3.28 -31.19 38.06
C LYS A 3 -3.73 -30.49 36.77
N PHE A 4 -4.92 -30.80 36.25
CA PHE A 4 -5.49 -30.18 35.06
C PHE A 4 -5.90 -28.70 35.34
N PHE A 5 -6.44 -28.46 36.51
CA PHE A 5 -6.80 -27.11 36.94
C PHE A 5 -5.59 -26.18 37.07
N TRP A 6 -4.48 -26.66 37.61
CA TRP A 6 -3.22 -25.92 37.69
C TRP A 6 -2.61 -25.63 36.30
N SER A 7 -2.73 -26.55 35.35
CA SER A 7 -2.28 -26.33 33.98
C SER A 7 -3.08 -25.22 33.28
N ILE A 8 -4.38 -25.14 33.53
CA ILE A 8 -5.24 -24.07 32.98
C ILE A 8 -4.88 -22.72 33.60
N ILE A 9 -4.62 -22.66 34.91
CA ILE A 9 -4.22 -21.42 35.59
C ILE A 9 -2.86 -20.90 35.04
N ILE A 10 -1.89 -21.80 34.85
CA ILE A 10 -0.59 -21.46 34.28
C ILE A 10 -0.75 -20.96 32.84
N PHE A 11 -1.57 -21.62 32.02
CA PHE A 11 -1.83 -21.21 30.64
C PHE A 11 -2.49 -19.81 30.56
N PHE A 12 -3.48 -19.56 31.41
CA PHE A 12 -4.11 -18.22 31.50
C PHE A 12 -3.13 -17.17 32.08
N SER A 13 -2.30 -17.51 33.05
CA SER A 13 -1.27 -16.63 33.57
C SER A 13 -0.28 -16.20 32.49
N CYS A 14 0.16 -17.10 31.62
CA CYS A 14 1.03 -16.76 30.49
C CYS A 14 0.38 -15.81 29.46
N LEU A 15 -0.93 -15.85 29.28
CA LEU A 15 -1.66 -14.91 28.43
C LEU A 15 -1.71 -13.48 28.97
N PHE A 16 -1.64 -13.30 30.31
CA PHE A 16 -1.62 -11.97 30.93
C PHE A 16 -0.22 -11.35 31.01
N PHE A 17 0.85 -12.12 30.82
CA PHE A 17 2.23 -11.63 30.79
C PHE A 17 2.73 -11.27 29.39
N SER A 18 1.86 -11.18 28.37
CA SER A 18 2.24 -10.59 27.09
C SER A 18 2.59 -9.12 27.32
N GLN A 19 3.89 -8.84 27.50
CA GLN A 19 4.39 -7.48 27.53
C GLN A 19 3.92 -6.80 26.23
N ARG A 20 3.06 -5.80 26.35
CA ARG A 20 2.73 -4.93 25.24
C ARG A 20 4.03 -4.27 24.81
N VAL A 21 4.66 -4.78 23.78
CA VAL A 21 5.68 -4.02 23.05
C VAL A 21 4.94 -2.80 22.52
N LEU A 22 5.08 -1.67 23.21
CA LEU A 22 4.52 -0.42 22.74
C LEU A 22 5.32 0.00 21.52
N ALA A 23 4.84 -0.39 20.33
CA ALA A 23 5.38 0.11 19.08
C ALA A 23 5.29 1.64 19.09
N VAL A 24 6.33 2.30 18.57
CA VAL A 24 6.35 3.76 18.42
C VAL A 24 5.14 4.17 17.59
N SER A 25 4.34 5.07 18.14
CA SER A 25 3.17 5.62 17.45
C SER A 25 3.51 6.97 16.86
N TYR A 26 3.31 7.10 15.54
CA TYR A 26 3.54 8.32 14.78
C TYR A 26 2.70 8.33 13.51
N ASP A 27 2.52 9.52 12.96
CA ASP A 27 1.96 9.77 11.64
C ASP A 27 2.96 10.52 10.77
N ILE A 28 2.88 10.35 9.45
CA ILE A 28 3.67 11.11 8.48
C ILE A 28 2.75 12.19 7.91
N GLU A 29 3.03 13.44 8.26
CA GLU A 29 2.21 14.59 7.89
C GLU A 29 2.46 15.04 6.46
N SER A 30 3.72 14.94 6.00
CA SER A 30 4.09 15.29 4.64
C SER A 30 5.32 14.54 4.17
N TYR A 31 5.37 14.27 2.88
CA TYR A 31 6.54 13.78 2.18
C TYR A 31 6.81 14.67 0.97
N LYS A 32 8.01 15.25 0.87
CA LYS A 32 8.42 16.07 -0.27
C LYS A 32 9.67 15.49 -0.89
N GLY A 33 9.67 15.33 -2.20
CA GLY A 33 10.81 14.91 -3.00
C GLY A 33 11.19 15.99 -4.01
N ASN A 34 12.47 16.28 -4.17
CA ASN A 34 12.98 17.13 -5.22
C ASN A 34 14.13 16.42 -5.94
N LEU A 35 13.90 16.04 -7.19
CA LEU A 35 14.88 15.40 -8.05
C LEU A 35 15.38 16.39 -9.09
N GLN A 36 16.64 16.80 -8.98
CA GLN A 36 17.33 17.57 -9.98
C GLN A 36 18.26 16.66 -10.78
N ILE A 37 17.98 16.44 -12.06
CA ILE A 37 18.78 15.63 -12.95
C ILE A 37 19.81 16.52 -13.65
N HIS A 38 21.04 16.01 -13.83
CA HIS A 38 22.15 16.73 -14.44
C HIS A 38 22.48 16.14 -15.83
N SER A 39 23.15 16.93 -16.66
CA SER A 39 23.51 16.55 -18.04
C SER A 39 24.51 15.40 -18.14
N ASP A 40 25.22 15.08 -17.06
CA ASP A 40 26.15 13.95 -16.95
C ASP A 40 25.47 12.64 -16.47
N ASN A 41 24.14 12.61 -16.44
CA ASN A 41 23.34 11.50 -15.93
C ASN A 41 23.47 11.26 -14.41
N THR A 42 24.02 12.22 -13.68
CA THR A 42 23.89 12.23 -12.21
C THR A 42 22.61 12.92 -11.81
N ALA A 43 22.22 12.81 -10.54
CA ALA A 43 21.11 13.57 -9.99
C ALA A 43 21.34 13.91 -8.51
N THR A 44 20.74 15.02 -8.09
CA THR A 44 20.59 15.35 -6.68
C THR A 44 19.14 15.09 -6.29
N PHE A 45 18.92 14.19 -5.33
CA PHE A 45 17.61 13.94 -4.77
C PHE A 45 17.55 14.42 -3.33
N VAL A 46 16.62 15.32 -3.06
CA VAL A 46 16.34 15.82 -1.72
C VAL A 46 14.98 15.33 -1.29
N GLU A 47 14.94 14.50 -0.27
CA GLU A 47 13.69 14.07 0.36
C GLU A 47 13.53 14.74 1.72
N THR A 48 12.31 15.17 2.03
CA THR A 48 11.95 15.78 3.30
C THR A 48 10.69 15.13 3.84
N VAL A 49 10.80 14.50 5.00
CA VAL A 49 9.69 13.80 5.65
C VAL A 49 9.40 14.44 6.99
N THR A 50 8.13 14.79 7.21
CA THR A 50 7.67 15.37 8.48
C THR A 50 6.83 14.35 9.24
N TYR A 51 7.30 14.02 10.42
CA TYR A 51 6.69 13.07 11.37
C TYR A 51 6.02 13.82 12.51
N HIS A 52 4.89 13.33 12.97
CA HIS A 52 4.26 13.73 14.24
C HIS A 52 4.18 12.51 15.16
N PHE A 53 4.85 12.58 16.30
CA PHE A 53 4.96 11.46 17.24
C PHE A 53 3.89 11.51 18.33
N SER A 54 3.13 10.42 18.45
CA SER A 54 2.12 10.22 19.50
C SER A 54 2.65 9.43 20.70
N SER A 55 3.93 9.00 20.66
CA SER A 55 4.67 8.36 21.75
C SER A 55 6.11 8.82 21.78
N GLY A 56 6.87 8.47 22.83
CA GLY A 56 8.33 8.60 22.79
C GLY A 56 8.94 7.76 21.67
N TYR A 57 10.04 8.23 21.08
CA TYR A 57 10.73 7.60 19.95
C TYR A 57 12.26 7.68 20.13
N ARG A 58 12.99 6.82 19.40
CA ARG A 58 14.45 6.79 19.41
C ARG A 58 15.08 7.32 18.13
N GLY A 59 14.32 7.37 17.05
CA GLY A 59 14.82 7.83 15.76
C GLY A 59 13.89 7.46 14.61
N GLN A 60 14.37 7.66 13.38
CA GLN A 60 13.68 7.39 12.12
C GLN A 60 14.53 6.48 11.24
N ILE A 61 13.87 5.81 10.30
CA ILE A 61 14.52 5.03 9.26
C ILE A 61 14.17 5.67 7.92
N ILE A 62 15.19 5.90 7.10
CA ILE A 62 15.05 6.34 5.72
C ILE A 62 15.68 5.29 4.81
N THR A 63 15.03 4.95 3.73
CA THR A 63 15.48 3.98 2.75
C THR A 63 15.41 4.56 1.34
N LEU A 64 16.41 4.24 0.52
CA LEU A 64 16.40 4.51 -0.91
C LEU A 64 16.68 3.20 -1.66
N GLY A 65 15.71 2.74 -2.46
CA GLY A 65 15.85 1.54 -3.27
C GLY A 65 16.75 1.77 -4.49
N THR A 66 17.63 0.80 -4.78
CA THR A 66 18.49 0.77 -5.97
C THR A 66 18.16 -0.42 -6.88
N SER A 67 17.14 -1.20 -6.52
CA SER A 67 16.65 -2.33 -7.30
C SER A 67 15.36 -1.97 -8.05
N GLY A 68 15.02 -2.76 -9.05
CA GLY A 68 13.79 -2.60 -9.80
C GLY A 68 13.99 -1.84 -11.11
N LYS A 69 13.20 -0.82 -11.33
CA LYS A 69 13.16 -0.08 -12.59
C LYS A 69 14.16 1.08 -12.62
N VAL A 70 15.45 0.76 -12.51
CA VAL A 70 16.55 1.72 -12.60
C VAL A 70 17.62 1.20 -13.57
N PRO A 71 18.44 2.07 -14.20
CA PRO A 71 19.51 1.63 -15.10
C PRO A 71 20.54 0.74 -14.40
N LEU A 72 21.22 -0.08 -15.17
CA LEU A 72 22.43 -0.75 -14.69
C LEU A 72 23.46 0.31 -14.27
N GLY A 73 24.09 0.08 -13.12
CA GLY A 73 25.04 1.03 -12.54
C GLY A 73 24.38 2.24 -11.85
N PHE A 74 23.05 2.26 -11.70
CA PHE A 74 22.41 3.19 -10.75
C PHE A 74 22.99 2.96 -9.35
N ASP A 75 23.41 4.05 -8.71
CA ASP A 75 24.05 3.95 -7.39
C ASP A 75 23.98 5.29 -6.64
N VAL A 76 24.24 5.25 -5.35
CA VAL A 76 24.39 6.44 -4.48
C VAL A 76 25.85 6.80 -4.35
N GLU A 77 26.19 8.05 -4.64
CA GLU A 77 27.55 8.57 -4.50
C GLU A 77 27.82 9.07 -3.08
N GLY A 78 28.68 8.35 -2.38
CA GLY A 78 29.09 8.72 -1.03
C GLY A 78 27.98 8.56 0.01
N LYS A 79 28.09 9.30 1.11
CA LYS A 79 27.08 9.31 2.18
C LYS A 79 26.11 10.47 1.95
N PRO A 80 24.81 10.28 2.19
CA PRO A 80 23.85 11.37 2.12
C PRO A 80 24.10 12.40 3.24
N THR A 81 23.76 13.64 2.96
CA THR A 81 23.67 14.67 4.00
C THR A 81 22.31 14.57 4.67
N ILE A 82 22.30 14.54 5.99
CA ILE A 82 21.07 14.38 6.78
C ILE A 82 20.93 15.58 7.73
N LEU A 83 19.79 16.25 7.68
CA LEU A 83 19.41 17.34 8.55
C LEU A 83 18.14 16.96 9.30
N ALA A 84 18.06 17.38 10.57
CA ALA A 84 16.85 17.17 11.38
C ALA A 84 16.40 18.48 12.03
N LEU A 85 15.09 18.71 11.99
CA LEU A 85 14.43 19.75 12.78
C LEU A 85 13.50 19.07 13.78
N ARG A 86 13.48 19.54 15.02
CA ARG A 86 12.48 19.17 16.03
C ARG A 86 11.69 20.40 16.42
N ASN A 87 10.38 20.36 16.25
CA ASN A 87 9.48 21.48 16.53
C ASN A 87 9.94 22.80 15.86
N GLY A 88 10.45 22.68 14.62
CA GLY A 88 10.98 23.80 13.84
C GLY A 88 12.42 24.26 14.20
N GLN A 89 13.05 23.68 15.21
CA GLN A 89 14.41 24.03 15.62
C GLN A 89 15.42 22.98 15.13
N PRO A 90 16.60 23.39 14.67
CA PRO A 90 17.68 22.48 14.27
C PRO A 90 18.06 21.53 15.40
N LYS A 91 18.16 20.23 15.06
CA LYS A 91 18.67 19.19 15.96
C LYS A 91 20.03 18.74 15.45
N THR A 92 21.09 19.11 16.18
CA THR A 92 22.47 18.86 15.78
C THR A 92 23.07 17.58 16.34
N ASP A 93 22.52 17.07 17.45
CA ASP A 93 22.94 15.83 18.12
C ASP A 93 22.25 14.59 17.52
N ILE A 94 22.32 14.44 16.19
CA ILE A 94 21.84 13.28 15.47
C ILE A 94 23.01 12.38 15.08
N THR A 95 22.77 11.05 15.08
CA THR A 95 23.71 10.07 14.56
C THR A 95 22.99 9.25 13.49
N ALA A 96 23.60 9.16 12.31
CA ALA A 96 23.08 8.35 11.22
C ALA A 96 23.99 7.13 10.99
N VAL A 97 23.41 5.94 11.01
CA VAL A 97 24.10 4.68 10.77
C VAL A 97 23.52 4.01 9.54
N GLN A 98 24.38 3.73 8.57
CA GLN A 98 24.02 2.96 7.39
C GLN A 98 23.90 1.49 7.75
N GLU A 99 22.81 0.86 7.29
CA GLU A 99 22.63 -0.59 7.30
C GLU A 99 22.61 -1.11 5.87
N TYR A 100 23.22 -2.25 5.66
CA TYR A 100 23.12 -2.93 4.38
C TYR A 100 21.72 -3.56 4.23
N ILE A 101 21.09 -3.29 3.08
CA ILE A 101 19.89 -3.99 2.63
C ILE A 101 20.11 -4.48 1.20
N ALA A 102 19.54 -5.64 0.87
CA ALA A 102 19.59 -6.13 -0.50
C ALA A 102 18.81 -5.16 -1.42
N GLY A 103 19.50 -4.58 -2.40
CA GLY A 103 18.89 -3.67 -3.38
C GLY A 103 18.58 -2.27 -2.86
N GLY A 104 19.42 -1.70 -1.99
CA GLY A 104 19.25 -0.32 -1.58
C GLY A 104 20.11 0.15 -0.43
N TYR A 105 19.81 1.35 0.02
CA TYR A 105 20.45 2.02 1.13
C TYR A 105 19.44 2.24 2.25
N LYS A 106 19.83 1.95 3.49
CA LYS A 106 19.04 2.18 4.69
C LYS A 106 19.86 2.94 5.71
N TYR A 107 19.31 4.01 6.23
CA TYR A 107 19.91 4.77 7.31
C TYR A 107 19.00 4.79 8.53
N LYS A 108 19.55 4.40 9.69
CA LYS A 108 18.94 4.64 10.99
C LYS A 108 19.43 5.98 11.52
N ILE A 109 18.52 6.91 11.68
CA ILE A 109 18.79 8.27 12.16
C ILE A 109 18.37 8.31 13.63
N TYR A 110 19.34 8.26 14.53
CA TYR A 110 19.10 8.37 15.96
C TYR A 110 18.84 9.81 16.34
N ASN A 111 17.63 10.06 16.77
CA ASN A 111 17.10 11.39 17.06
C ASN A 111 15.97 11.23 18.10
N ALA A 112 16.35 10.76 19.30
CA ALA A 112 15.38 10.44 20.37
C ALA A 112 14.59 11.69 20.81
N GLY A 113 13.31 11.49 21.13
CA GLY A 113 12.42 12.53 21.58
C GLY A 113 11.14 12.03 22.24
N ASN A 114 10.20 12.93 22.47
CA ASN A 114 9.03 12.73 23.29
C ASN A 114 7.74 12.67 22.47
N LYS A 115 6.67 12.25 23.13
CA LYS A 115 5.30 12.39 22.61
C LYS A 115 5.00 13.88 22.34
N GLY A 116 4.37 14.13 21.20
CA GLY A 116 3.97 15.47 20.74
C GLY A 116 5.02 16.15 19.86
N ASP A 117 6.22 15.57 19.73
CA ASP A 117 7.24 16.14 18.86
C ASP A 117 6.82 16.05 17.37
N ARG A 118 7.08 17.14 16.66
CA ARG A 118 7.08 17.19 15.20
C ARG A 118 8.52 17.18 14.71
N VAL A 119 8.90 16.16 13.96
CA VAL A 119 10.27 15.99 13.46
C VAL A 119 10.28 16.04 11.95
N THR A 120 11.11 16.92 11.39
CA THR A 120 11.35 16.96 9.95
C THR A 120 12.76 16.48 9.66
N ILE A 121 12.87 15.42 8.86
CA ILE A 121 14.14 14.89 8.39
C ILE A 121 14.29 15.25 6.92
N THR A 122 15.40 15.88 6.57
CA THR A 122 15.78 16.16 5.19
C THR A 122 17.04 15.36 4.85
N VAL A 123 16.98 14.57 3.78
CA VAL A 123 18.11 13.77 3.30
C VAL A 123 18.42 14.19 1.87
N THR A 124 19.70 14.51 1.62
CA THR A 124 20.19 14.83 0.29
C THR A 124 21.08 13.73 -0.22
N TRP A 125 20.64 13.09 -1.29
CA TRP A 125 21.31 12.02 -1.99
C TRP A 125 21.99 12.53 -3.26
N LYS A 126 23.16 12.02 -3.56
CA LYS A 126 23.80 12.15 -4.88
C LYS A 126 23.67 10.82 -5.60
N LEU A 127 23.07 10.85 -6.78
CA LEU A 127 22.73 9.64 -7.53
C LEU A 127 23.54 9.59 -8.82
N LYS A 128 23.93 8.38 -9.24
CA LYS A 128 24.61 8.11 -10.52
C LYS A 128 23.71 7.30 -11.44
N ASN A 129 23.90 7.48 -12.74
CA ASN A 129 23.14 6.75 -13.76
C ASN A 129 21.63 6.77 -13.52
N MET A 130 21.09 7.97 -13.36
CA MET A 130 19.67 8.15 -13.01
C MET A 130 18.74 7.78 -14.14
N LEU A 131 19.15 8.01 -15.40
CA LEU A 131 18.36 7.79 -16.60
C LEU A 131 18.89 6.61 -17.43
N PHE A 132 17.99 5.83 -18.00
CA PHE A 132 18.30 4.99 -19.14
C PHE A 132 18.60 5.88 -20.34
N VAL A 133 19.62 5.55 -21.11
CA VAL A 133 20.07 6.34 -22.25
C VAL A 133 19.92 5.50 -23.52
N TYR A 134 18.95 5.86 -24.35
CA TYR A 134 18.65 5.19 -25.62
C TYR A 134 19.15 6.02 -26.82
N ASN A 135 19.01 5.52 -28.05
CA ASN A 135 19.40 6.26 -29.24
C ASN A 135 18.56 7.52 -29.47
N ASP A 136 17.29 7.47 -29.15
CA ASP A 136 16.27 8.50 -29.45
C ASP A 136 15.83 9.31 -28.23
N ILE A 137 15.83 8.72 -27.04
CA ILE A 137 15.38 9.35 -25.79
C ILE A 137 16.29 9.01 -24.61
N VAL A 138 16.15 9.79 -23.52
CA VAL A 138 16.53 9.37 -22.17
C VAL A 138 15.27 9.12 -21.35
N GLU A 139 15.26 8.05 -20.56
CA GLU A 139 14.07 7.59 -19.81
C GLU A 139 14.36 7.54 -18.33
N LEU A 140 13.48 8.15 -17.54
CA LEU A 140 13.38 7.97 -16.09
C LEU A 140 12.34 6.90 -15.82
N HIS A 141 12.72 5.83 -15.14
CA HIS A 141 11.81 4.85 -14.61
C HIS A 141 12.19 4.57 -13.16
N TRP A 142 11.50 5.20 -12.21
CA TRP A 142 11.94 5.24 -10.82
C TRP A 142 10.78 5.13 -9.83
N ILE A 143 11.02 4.42 -8.75
CA ILE A 143 10.06 4.22 -7.65
C ILE A 143 10.69 4.76 -6.35
N PRO A 144 10.62 6.08 -6.09
CA PRO A 144 11.22 6.68 -4.89
C PRO A 144 10.49 6.31 -3.61
N ILE A 145 9.21 6.01 -3.70
CA ILE A 145 8.38 5.60 -2.57
C ILE A 145 7.94 4.16 -2.78
N SER A 146 8.34 3.27 -1.87
CA SER A 146 7.86 1.89 -1.79
C SER A 146 7.88 1.42 -0.33
N ASP A 147 7.00 0.50 0.03
CA ASP A 147 7.03 -0.28 1.28
C ASP A 147 7.09 0.52 2.58
N TRP A 148 6.57 1.74 2.60
CA TRP A 148 6.44 2.50 3.84
C TRP A 148 5.44 1.83 4.77
N ASP A 149 5.81 1.68 6.04
CA ASP A 149 4.99 1.03 7.07
C ASP A 149 3.83 1.91 7.57
N LYS A 150 3.80 3.18 7.16
CA LYS A 150 2.75 4.17 7.43
C LYS A 150 2.21 4.80 6.17
N LYS A 151 1.00 5.33 6.28
CA LYS A 151 0.41 6.19 5.25
C LYS A 151 1.22 7.48 5.16
N LEU A 152 1.58 7.89 3.95
CA LEU A 152 2.16 9.20 3.67
C LEU A 152 1.02 10.17 3.34
N ASN A 153 1.00 11.34 3.98
CA ASN A 153 0.07 12.40 3.65
C ASN A 153 0.81 13.55 2.94
N ASN A 154 0.07 14.36 2.18
CA ASN A 154 0.59 15.55 1.50
C ASN A 154 1.90 15.26 0.76
N VAL A 155 1.84 14.30 -0.18
CA VAL A 155 3.00 13.90 -0.98
C VAL A 155 3.16 14.85 -2.15
N GLU A 156 4.34 15.48 -2.25
CA GLU A 156 4.70 16.38 -3.33
C GLU A 156 6.08 16.01 -3.88
N PHE A 157 6.18 15.90 -5.20
CA PHE A 157 7.45 15.72 -5.88
C PHE A 157 7.65 16.80 -6.93
N ARG A 158 8.91 17.30 -7.01
CA ARG A 158 9.39 18.11 -8.12
C ARG A 158 10.48 17.34 -8.85
N ILE A 159 10.34 17.24 -10.16
CA ILE A 159 11.34 16.61 -11.04
C ILE A 159 11.78 17.65 -12.06
N THR A 160 13.07 17.94 -12.07
CA THR A 160 13.69 18.93 -12.97
C THR A 160 14.69 18.21 -13.87
N PRO A 161 14.46 18.14 -15.18
CA PRO A 161 15.43 17.60 -16.15
C PRO A 161 16.64 18.56 -16.31
N PRO A 162 17.70 18.12 -16.99
CA PRO A 162 18.92 18.94 -17.18
C PRO A 162 18.67 20.25 -17.92
N ALA A 163 17.70 20.26 -18.84
CA ALA A 163 17.28 21.44 -19.60
C ALA A 163 15.86 21.23 -20.13
N THR A 164 15.29 22.28 -20.73
CA THR A 164 13.99 22.21 -21.41
C THR A 164 14.04 21.21 -22.55
N SER A 165 13.07 20.31 -22.58
CA SER A 165 12.87 19.34 -23.68
C SER A 165 11.62 19.69 -24.45
N GLN A 166 11.70 19.59 -25.79
CA GLN A 166 10.54 19.77 -26.66
C GLN A 166 9.71 18.48 -26.75
N GLN A 167 10.38 17.32 -26.73
CA GLN A 167 9.76 16.01 -26.69
C GLN A 167 9.86 15.42 -25.30
N THR A 168 8.76 15.45 -24.57
CA THR A 168 8.76 14.97 -23.20
C THR A 168 7.34 14.59 -22.75
N GLU A 169 7.25 13.48 -22.06
CA GLU A 169 6.05 13.07 -21.31
C GLU A 169 6.48 12.57 -19.94
N LEU A 170 5.71 12.87 -18.90
CA LEU A 170 5.92 12.37 -17.57
C LEU A 170 4.61 11.82 -17.02
N TYR A 171 4.66 10.56 -16.63
CA TYR A 171 3.59 9.84 -15.95
C TYR A 171 4.00 9.57 -14.50
N ALA A 172 3.04 9.67 -13.60
CA ALA A 172 3.19 9.31 -12.20
C ALA A 172 2.06 8.36 -11.81
N HIS A 173 2.40 7.21 -11.25
CA HIS A 173 1.47 6.15 -10.92
C HIS A 173 1.53 5.78 -9.45
N THR A 174 0.37 5.49 -8.85
CA THR A 174 0.27 5.12 -7.43
C THR A 174 -0.41 3.77 -7.24
N GLY A 175 0.15 2.97 -6.34
CA GLY A 175 -0.43 1.71 -5.89
C GLY A 175 -0.43 0.60 -6.95
N TYR A 176 -1.06 -0.54 -6.62
CA TYR A 176 -1.05 -1.74 -7.47
C TYR A 176 -1.69 -1.56 -8.85
N PHE A 177 -2.69 -0.70 -8.92
CA PHE A 177 -3.46 -0.50 -10.15
C PHE A 177 -2.92 0.65 -10.98
N MET A 178 -1.72 1.14 -10.67
CA MET A 178 -1.05 2.21 -11.42
C MET A 178 -1.95 3.43 -11.61
N LYS A 179 -2.69 3.80 -10.56
CA LYS A 179 -3.61 4.95 -10.62
C LYS A 179 -2.82 6.22 -10.92
N PRO A 180 -3.21 7.00 -11.95
CA PRO A 180 -2.47 8.21 -12.31
C PRO A 180 -2.55 9.25 -11.20
N ALA A 181 -1.41 9.88 -10.89
CA ALA A 181 -1.32 11.05 -10.04
C ALA A 181 -1.42 12.33 -10.87
N GLN A 182 -1.74 13.43 -10.20
CA GLN A 182 -1.76 14.73 -10.87
C GLN A 182 -0.32 15.18 -11.15
N VAL A 183 -0.03 15.44 -12.43
CA VAL A 183 1.24 16.00 -12.90
C VAL A 183 0.97 17.37 -13.52
N THR A 184 1.71 18.38 -13.08
CA THR A 184 1.63 19.74 -13.60
C THR A 184 3.03 20.18 -14.05
N ARG A 185 3.16 20.71 -15.26
CA ARG A 185 4.41 21.30 -15.74
C ARG A 185 4.52 22.74 -15.24
N GLU A 186 5.63 23.06 -14.58
CA GLU A 186 5.96 24.40 -14.10
C GLU A 186 7.32 24.82 -14.67
N GLY A 187 7.32 25.54 -15.78
CA GLY A 187 8.53 25.86 -16.54
C GLY A 187 9.22 24.60 -17.05
N ASP A 188 10.46 24.38 -16.62
CA ASP A 188 11.25 23.20 -16.97
C ASP A 188 11.03 22.01 -16.00
N SER A 189 10.32 22.23 -14.91
CA SER A 189 10.07 21.21 -13.88
C SER A 189 8.68 20.60 -14.01
N TYR A 190 8.53 19.43 -13.45
CA TYR A 190 7.24 18.76 -13.24
C TYR A 190 6.93 18.71 -11.76
N LEU A 191 5.73 19.11 -11.41
CA LEU A 191 5.21 19.03 -10.06
C LEU A 191 4.14 17.94 -9.98
N ILE A 192 4.35 16.97 -9.12
CA ILE A 192 3.47 15.83 -8.87
C ILE A 192 2.88 15.98 -7.47
N ARG A 193 1.55 15.93 -7.36
CA ARG A 193 0.85 16.00 -6.08
C ARG A 193 -0.05 14.79 -5.88
N VAL A 194 0.07 14.18 -4.70
CA VAL A 194 -0.77 13.08 -4.25
C VAL A 194 -1.24 13.37 -2.83
N ALA A 195 -2.53 13.45 -2.61
CA ALA A 195 -3.08 13.78 -1.28
C ALA A 195 -2.60 12.80 -0.21
N SER A 196 -2.54 11.50 -0.56
CA SER A 196 -1.95 10.49 0.31
C SER A 196 -1.60 9.21 -0.43
N ILE A 197 -0.58 8.51 0.06
CA ILE A 197 -0.18 7.17 -0.37
C ILE A 197 -0.39 6.23 0.82
N ALA A 198 -1.18 5.18 0.63
CA ALA A 198 -1.47 4.22 1.69
C ALA A 198 -0.21 3.41 2.07
N LYS A 199 -0.20 2.86 3.28
CA LYS A 199 0.82 1.91 3.75
C LYS A 199 1.09 0.83 2.69
N ASN A 200 2.36 0.48 2.48
CA ASN A 200 2.83 -0.53 1.53
C ASN A 200 2.36 -0.26 0.08
N ARG A 201 2.25 1.01 -0.28
CA ARG A 201 1.96 1.44 -1.66
C ARG A 201 3.12 2.25 -2.20
N ASN A 202 3.29 2.22 -3.50
CA ASN A 202 4.35 2.91 -4.21
C ASN A 202 3.86 4.19 -4.91
N LEU A 203 4.83 5.06 -5.20
CA LEU A 203 4.75 6.11 -6.20
C LEU A 203 5.86 5.84 -7.21
N GLU A 204 5.47 5.73 -8.47
CA GLU A 204 6.34 5.42 -9.61
C GLU A 204 6.31 6.57 -10.59
N PHE A 205 7.48 6.93 -11.10
CA PHE A 205 7.65 7.90 -12.17
C PHE A 205 8.14 7.20 -13.43
N HIS A 206 7.52 7.52 -14.56
CA HIS A 206 7.91 7.09 -15.87
C HIS A 206 7.88 8.28 -16.81
N ALA A 207 9.05 8.68 -17.30
CA ALA A 207 9.19 9.90 -18.08
C ALA A 207 10.27 9.72 -19.16
N TYR A 208 10.17 10.52 -20.22
CA TYR A 208 11.25 10.63 -21.19
C TYR A 208 11.50 12.07 -21.60
N TRP A 209 12.72 12.31 -22.05
CA TRP A 209 13.20 13.58 -22.61
C TRP A 209 14.08 13.33 -23.83
N ASP A 210 14.39 14.41 -24.55
CA ASP A 210 15.30 14.34 -25.70
C ASP A 210 16.65 13.74 -25.30
N ARG A 211 17.16 12.84 -26.14
CA ARG A 211 18.47 12.19 -25.94
C ARG A 211 19.62 13.20 -25.76
N SER A 212 19.53 14.33 -26.43
CA SER A 212 20.56 15.40 -26.41
C SER A 212 20.77 16.07 -25.08
N LEU A 213 19.83 15.92 -24.13
CA LEU A 213 19.94 16.55 -22.80
C LEU A 213 20.98 15.91 -21.89
N VAL A 214 21.44 14.69 -22.25
CA VAL A 214 22.39 13.96 -21.40
C VAL A 214 23.60 13.55 -22.22
N THR A 215 24.78 13.85 -21.67
CA THR A 215 26.07 13.48 -22.24
C THR A 215 26.72 12.42 -21.33
N VAL A 216 26.84 11.22 -21.83
CA VAL A 216 27.48 10.10 -21.11
C VAL A 216 28.43 9.37 -22.07
N PRO A 217 29.49 8.74 -21.55
CA PRO A 217 30.36 7.87 -22.36
C PRO A 217 29.54 6.72 -22.98
N GLU A 218 29.88 6.34 -24.22
CA GLU A 218 29.17 5.25 -24.93
C GLU A 218 29.25 3.90 -24.23
N ASN A 219 30.28 3.66 -23.43
CA ASN A 219 30.49 2.47 -22.65
C ASN A 219 29.82 2.54 -21.25
N SER A 220 29.04 3.58 -20.96
CA SER A 220 28.26 3.67 -19.72
C SER A 220 27.25 2.54 -19.64
N LEU A 221 27.10 1.92 -18.46
CA LEU A 221 26.14 0.86 -18.21
C LEU A 221 24.67 1.32 -18.38
N ALA A 222 24.42 2.62 -18.33
CA ALA A 222 23.10 3.20 -18.57
C ALA A 222 22.73 3.29 -20.05
N VAL A 223 23.69 3.10 -20.98
CA VAL A 223 23.49 3.25 -22.43
C VAL A 223 22.99 1.94 -23.04
N THR A 224 21.89 2.03 -23.78
CA THR A 224 21.32 0.92 -24.56
C THR A 224 21.15 1.35 -26.02
N LYS A 225 21.88 0.72 -26.93
CA LYS A 225 21.91 1.07 -28.37
C LYS A 225 20.64 0.55 -29.09
N ARG A 226 19.48 1.11 -28.78
CA ARG A 226 18.19 0.87 -29.45
C ARG A 226 17.28 2.08 -29.33
N ASN A 227 16.25 2.17 -30.17
CA ASN A 227 15.20 3.15 -30.02
C ASN A 227 14.18 2.68 -28.99
N ARG A 228 13.61 3.61 -28.24
CA ARG A 228 12.74 3.30 -27.09
C ARG A 228 11.41 4.05 -27.09
N LEU A 229 11.28 5.19 -27.75
CA LEU A 229 10.11 6.08 -27.65
C LEU A 229 8.79 5.37 -27.97
N GLN A 230 8.75 4.53 -29.02
CA GLN A 230 7.51 3.83 -29.37
C GLN A 230 7.12 2.80 -28.30
N GLU A 231 8.10 2.05 -27.80
CA GLU A 231 7.89 1.08 -26.73
C GLU A 231 7.44 1.78 -25.43
N PHE A 232 8.04 2.94 -25.08
CA PHE A 232 7.62 3.77 -23.95
C PHE A 232 6.12 4.10 -24.05
N ARG A 233 5.69 4.64 -25.17
CA ARG A 233 4.28 5.01 -25.42
C ARG A 233 3.33 3.81 -25.38
N GLN A 234 3.79 2.66 -25.89
CA GLN A 234 3.01 1.43 -25.85
C GLN A 234 2.82 0.95 -24.41
N VAL A 235 3.87 0.94 -23.60
CA VAL A 235 3.80 0.57 -22.16
C VAL A 235 2.81 1.47 -21.42
N GLU A 236 2.89 2.79 -21.60
CA GLU A 236 1.95 3.72 -20.94
C GLU A 236 0.50 3.54 -21.40
N LYS A 237 0.28 3.24 -22.66
CA LYS A 237 -1.06 2.92 -23.19
C LYS A 237 -1.61 1.64 -22.56
N GLU A 238 -0.78 0.62 -22.39
CA GLU A 238 -1.16 -0.63 -21.73
C GLU A 238 -1.46 -0.42 -20.25
N VAL A 239 -0.64 0.36 -19.54
CA VAL A 239 -0.88 0.77 -18.16
C VAL A 239 -2.22 1.48 -18.03
N ALA A 240 -2.47 2.50 -18.87
CA ALA A 240 -3.72 3.26 -18.85
C ALA A 240 -4.95 2.37 -19.11
N THR A 241 -4.84 1.42 -20.05
CA THR A 241 -5.92 0.47 -20.38
C THR A 241 -6.19 -0.47 -19.22
N SER A 242 -5.14 -1.04 -18.64
CA SER A 242 -5.24 -1.94 -17.49
C SER A 242 -5.82 -1.23 -16.26
N THR A 243 -5.36 -0.02 -15.97
CA THR A 243 -5.88 0.80 -14.88
C THR A 243 -7.38 1.06 -15.00
N LYS A 244 -7.85 1.46 -16.21
CA LYS A 244 -9.29 1.65 -16.47
C LYS A 244 -10.09 0.36 -16.25
N LYS A 245 -9.56 -0.78 -16.71
CA LYS A 245 -10.20 -2.09 -16.50
C LYS A 245 -10.31 -2.43 -15.02
N TYR A 246 -9.25 -2.24 -14.24
CA TYR A 246 -9.26 -2.50 -12.79
C TYR A 246 -10.18 -1.53 -12.03
N GLN A 247 -10.18 -0.25 -12.41
CA GLN A 247 -11.11 0.72 -11.82
C GLN A 247 -12.57 0.31 -12.06
N ARG A 248 -12.92 -0.05 -13.30
CA ARG A 248 -14.26 -0.55 -13.61
C ARG A 248 -14.63 -1.78 -12.78
N LEU A 249 -13.69 -2.74 -12.66
CA LEU A 249 -13.92 -3.96 -11.87
C LEU A 249 -14.21 -3.63 -10.40
N VAL A 250 -13.45 -2.72 -9.80
CA VAL A 250 -13.62 -2.35 -8.38
C VAL A 250 -14.85 -1.48 -8.18
N ASP A 251 -15.10 -0.52 -9.07
CA ASP A 251 -16.15 0.49 -8.88
C ASP A 251 -17.53 -0.02 -9.29
N TRP A 252 -17.61 -0.99 -10.21
CA TRP A 252 -18.88 -1.45 -10.79
C TRP A 252 -19.09 -2.96 -10.74
N ASP A 253 -18.12 -3.75 -11.24
CA ASP A 253 -18.34 -5.18 -11.45
C ASP A 253 -18.43 -5.95 -10.12
N LEU A 254 -17.58 -5.64 -9.15
CA LEU A 254 -17.61 -6.25 -7.82
C LEU A 254 -18.86 -5.85 -7.00
N PRO A 255 -19.22 -4.57 -6.86
CA PRO A 255 -20.47 -4.18 -6.19
C PRO A 255 -21.71 -4.83 -6.83
N LEU A 256 -21.77 -4.86 -8.17
CA LEU A 256 -22.87 -5.50 -8.89
C LEU A 256 -22.93 -7.01 -8.59
N ALA A 257 -21.79 -7.70 -8.57
CA ALA A 257 -21.73 -9.12 -8.21
C ALA A 257 -22.26 -9.38 -6.79
N PHE A 258 -21.89 -8.55 -5.81
CA PHE A 258 -22.42 -8.66 -4.44
C PHE A 258 -23.94 -8.44 -4.38
N VAL A 259 -24.46 -7.47 -5.11
CA VAL A 259 -25.92 -7.24 -5.21
C VAL A 259 -26.62 -8.45 -5.81
N LEU A 260 -26.08 -9.02 -6.89
CA LEU A 260 -26.64 -10.23 -7.53
C LEU A 260 -26.63 -11.44 -6.58
N VAL A 261 -25.53 -11.67 -5.88
CA VAL A 261 -25.44 -12.74 -4.86
C VAL A 261 -26.48 -12.53 -3.75
N GLY A 262 -26.64 -11.31 -3.29
CA GLY A 262 -27.68 -10.96 -2.30
C GLY A 262 -29.11 -11.25 -2.81
N LEU A 263 -29.43 -10.86 -4.05
CA LEU A 263 -30.73 -11.14 -4.65
C LEU A 263 -30.98 -12.62 -4.83
N ILE A 264 -29.99 -13.39 -5.30
CA ILE A 264 -30.07 -14.84 -5.41
C ILE A 264 -30.32 -15.47 -4.04
N SER A 265 -29.58 -15.03 -3.01
CA SER A 265 -29.75 -15.54 -1.63
C SER A 265 -31.15 -15.25 -1.08
N LEU A 266 -31.70 -14.05 -1.33
CA LEU A 266 -33.07 -13.69 -0.97
C LEU A 266 -34.10 -14.54 -1.71
N ALA A 267 -33.89 -14.79 -3.00
CA ALA A 267 -34.75 -15.63 -3.79
C ALA A 267 -34.77 -17.09 -3.27
N PHE A 268 -33.59 -17.66 -2.93
CA PHE A 268 -33.49 -18.97 -2.30
C PHE A 268 -34.15 -19.01 -0.93
N TYR A 269 -33.95 -17.96 -0.10
CA TYR A 269 -34.62 -17.86 1.20
C TYR A 269 -36.16 -17.84 1.05
N GLY A 270 -36.66 -17.01 0.13
CA GLY A 270 -38.07 -16.92 -0.19
C GLY A 270 -38.63 -18.29 -0.68
N PHE A 271 -37.93 -18.94 -1.61
CA PHE A 271 -38.33 -20.27 -2.10
C PHE A 271 -38.36 -21.29 -0.97
N PHE A 272 -37.36 -21.32 -0.10
CA PHE A 272 -37.32 -22.21 1.05
C PHE A 272 -38.50 -21.98 1.99
N GLN A 273 -38.78 -20.73 2.35
CA GLN A 273 -39.88 -20.37 3.27
C GLN A 273 -41.27 -20.67 2.73
N PHE A 274 -41.50 -20.45 1.43
CA PHE A 274 -42.83 -20.50 0.85
C PHE A 274 -43.12 -21.82 0.10
N ALA A 275 -42.09 -22.43 -0.50
CA ALA A 275 -42.27 -23.64 -1.31
C ALA A 275 -41.90 -24.93 -0.56
N ILE A 276 -40.80 -24.93 0.20
CA ILE A 276 -40.27 -26.11 0.88
C ILE A 276 -40.77 -26.21 2.33
N ASN A 277 -40.88 -25.04 3.00
CA ASN A 277 -41.32 -25.00 4.40
C ASN A 277 -42.63 -24.16 4.53
N PRO A 278 -43.72 -24.63 3.95
CA PRO A 278 -45.01 -23.95 4.07
C PRO A 278 -45.40 -23.87 5.54
N ARG A 279 -45.68 -22.65 6.01
CA ARG A 279 -46.23 -22.47 7.37
C ARG A 279 -47.54 -23.16 7.46
N VAL A 280 -47.65 -24.23 8.25
CA VAL A 280 -48.93 -24.87 8.59
C VAL A 280 -49.70 -23.85 9.43
N THR A 281 -50.67 -23.19 8.82
CA THR A 281 -51.59 -22.34 9.53
C THR A 281 -52.70 -23.18 10.12
N PHE A 282 -52.66 -23.42 11.41
CA PHE A 282 -53.79 -24.06 12.10
C PHE A 282 -54.96 -23.07 12.14
N PRO A 283 -56.19 -23.50 11.81
CA PRO A 283 -57.36 -22.66 11.97
C PRO A 283 -57.50 -22.27 13.44
N LYS A 284 -57.89 -20.98 13.69
CA LYS A 284 -57.98 -20.38 15.06
C LYS A 284 -58.81 -21.18 16.07
N HIS A 285 -59.56 -22.18 15.66
CA HIS A 285 -60.41 -23.04 16.47
C HIS A 285 -60.08 -24.54 16.33
N ALA A 286 -58.87 -24.87 15.82
CA ALA A 286 -58.43 -26.26 15.84
C ALA A 286 -58.32 -26.71 17.30
N ARG A 287 -59.19 -27.62 17.74
CA ARG A 287 -59.07 -28.27 19.05
C ARG A 287 -57.93 -29.27 18.94
N LEU A 288 -56.81 -28.92 19.55
CA LEU A 288 -55.57 -29.72 19.58
C LEU A 288 -55.70 -31.06 20.39
N TYR A 289 -56.93 -31.52 20.70
CA TYR A 289 -57.15 -32.72 21.52
C TYR A 289 -57.47 -33.98 20.72
N GLU A 290 -57.69 -33.86 19.44
CA GLU A 290 -57.89 -35.07 18.60
C GLU A 290 -56.55 -35.41 17.96
N ILE A 291 -55.91 -36.44 18.50
CA ILE A 291 -54.72 -37.05 17.89
C ILE A 291 -55.20 -37.68 16.57
N PRO A 292 -54.64 -37.31 15.41
CA PRO A 292 -54.97 -37.92 14.14
C PRO A 292 -54.71 -39.41 14.27
N GLN A 293 -55.76 -40.25 14.14
CA GLN A 293 -55.67 -41.67 14.38
C GLN A 293 -54.74 -42.45 13.47
N ASP A 294 -54.26 -41.80 12.39
CA ASP A 294 -53.44 -42.43 11.36
C ASP A 294 -51.96 -42.08 11.40
N LEU A 295 -51.47 -41.27 12.38
CA LEU A 295 -50.07 -40.94 12.53
C LEU A 295 -49.37 -41.78 13.59
N PRO A 296 -48.18 -42.35 13.31
CA PRO A 296 -47.40 -43.06 14.30
C PRO A 296 -47.12 -42.15 15.52
N PRO A 297 -47.20 -42.66 16.77
CA PRO A 297 -46.99 -41.89 17.99
C PRO A 297 -45.68 -41.13 18.00
N MET A 298 -44.61 -41.62 17.41
CA MET A 298 -43.32 -40.99 17.28
C MET A 298 -43.38 -39.70 16.44
N VAL A 299 -44.17 -39.66 15.37
CA VAL A 299 -44.34 -38.46 14.53
C VAL A 299 -45.09 -37.38 15.28
N ILE A 300 -46.06 -37.74 16.11
CA ILE A 300 -46.82 -36.85 16.96
C ILE A 300 -45.90 -36.26 18.02
N ALA A 301 -45.14 -37.11 18.70
CA ALA A 301 -44.19 -36.66 19.73
C ALA A 301 -43.16 -35.66 19.18
N SER A 302 -42.56 -35.95 18.03
CA SER A 302 -41.57 -35.07 17.40
C SER A 302 -42.15 -33.74 16.95
N ASN A 303 -43.34 -33.73 16.33
CA ASN A 303 -43.89 -32.50 15.73
C ASN A 303 -44.76 -31.68 16.70
N VAL A 304 -45.42 -32.29 17.68
CA VAL A 304 -46.31 -31.56 18.60
C VAL A 304 -45.61 -31.21 19.89
N TYR A 305 -44.74 -32.06 20.39
CA TYR A 305 -44.05 -31.83 21.68
C TYR A 305 -42.59 -31.43 21.55
N SER A 306 -42.07 -31.33 20.32
CA SER A 306 -40.65 -31.01 20.06
C SER A 306 -39.67 -31.93 20.81
N VAL A 307 -40.06 -33.21 20.98
CA VAL A 307 -39.22 -34.19 21.69
C VAL A 307 -38.20 -34.74 20.68
N ASP A 308 -36.93 -34.72 21.07
CA ASP A 308 -35.86 -35.33 20.28
C ASP A 308 -36.01 -36.85 20.34
N LEU A 309 -36.29 -37.51 19.20
CA LEU A 309 -36.48 -38.95 19.09
C LEU A 309 -35.24 -39.76 19.48
N THR A 310 -34.08 -39.14 19.60
CA THR A 310 -32.84 -39.78 20.07
C THR A 310 -32.81 -40.03 21.58
N GLU A 311 -33.69 -39.36 22.35
CA GLU A 311 -33.79 -39.48 23.82
C GLU A 311 -34.91 -40.37 24.29
N LEU A 312 -35.74 -40.91 23.38
CA LEU A 312 -36.79 -41.85 23.72
C LEU A 312 -36.21 -43.27 23.91
N ASP A 313 -36.15 -43.71 25.18
CA ASP A 313 -35.79 -45.09 25.52
C ASP A 313 -36.75 -46.06 24.82
N PRO A 314 -36.30 -47.08 24.08
CA PRO A 314 -37.16 -48.06 23.41
C PRO A 314 -37.66 -49.10 24.41
N THR A 315 -38.64 -48.74 25.23
CA THR A 315 -39.40 -49.73 26.04
C THR A 315 -40.69 -50.15 25.35
#